data_6ab622d2eb1a4c58207958a0254f7fa8
#
_entry.id   6ab622d2eb1a4c58207958a0254f7fa8
#
_cell.length_a   1.000
_cell.length_b   1.000
_cell.length_c   1.000
_cell.angle_alpha   90.00
_cell.angle_beta   90.00
_cell.angle_gamma   90.00
#
_symmetry.space_group_name_H-M   'P 1'
#
loop_
_entity.id
_entity.type
_entity.pdbx_description
1 polymer ?
#
loop_
_entity_poly.entity_id
_entity_poly.type
_entity_poly.pdbx_seq_one_letter_code
_entity_poly.pdbx_strand_id
1 'polypeptide(L)'
;FNGSSGYEEAAAQGMVAGVNAALKILGREPMILDRASSYIGTLVDDLVTKGCADPYRMMTSRSEYRLVLRQDNADQRLTPIGYKIGLISQERYDRLQKKISDTENEIKRVRKLNIAPSEKLNKFLEDKGTASLNTGCKLADLIRRPQLGYEMLAEFDTERPELDFEVREQVELQIKYEGY
;
A
#
# COMPACT_ATOMS: atom_id res chain seq x y z
N PHE A 1 -24.40 9.98 -10.09
CA PHE A 1 -24.34 8.79 -10.99
C PHE A 1 -24.06 9.18 -12.44
N ASN A 2 -23.38 10.29 -12.63
CA ASN A 2 -23.10 10.79 -13.96
C ASN A 2 -22.09 9.90 -14.68
N GLY A 3 -22.44 9.45 -15.88
CA GLY A 3 -21.50 8.87 -16.83
C GLY A 3 -20.91 7.50 -16.52
N SER A 4 -21.21 6.86 -15.39
CA SER A 4 -20.67 5.53 -15.07
C SER A 4 -21.72 4.43 -15.20
N SER A 5 -21.30 3.26 -15.71
CA SER A 5 -22.12 2.05 -15.82
C SER A 5 -21.68 0.93 -14.88
N GLY A 6 -20.51 1.05 -14.22
CA GLY A 6 -20.01 0.07 -13.28
C GLY A 6 -20.58 0.26 -11.88
N TYR A 7 -20.80 -0.86 -11.17
CA TYR A 7 -21.34 -0.83 -9.80
C TYR A 7 -20.38 -0.15 -8.83
N GLU A 8 -19.10 -0.39 -8.98
CA GLU A 8 -18.04 0.17 -8.13
C GLU A 8 -17.94 1.69 -8.32
N GLU A 9 -17.99 2.16 -9.56
CA GLU A 9 -17.98 3.59 -9.88
C GLU A 9 -19.22 4.30 -9.33
N ALA A 10 -20.39 3.67 -9.47
CA ALA A 10 -21.64 4.21 -8.94
C ALA A 10 -21.63 4.25 -7.41
N ALA A 11 -21.15 3.20 -6.75
CA ALA A 11 -21.01 3.13 -5.30
C ALA A 11 -20.05 4.22 -4.78
N ALA A 12 -18.91 4.42 -5.46
CA ALA A 12 -17.93 5.44 -5.11
C ALA A 12 -18.52 6.86 -5.18
N GLN A 13 -19.24 7.18 -6.26
CA GLN A 13 -19.93 8.46 -6.40
C GLN A 13 -21.00 8.67 -5.31
N GLY A 14 -21.79 7.63 -5.03
CA GLY A 14 -22.81 7.65 -3.99
C GLY A 14 -22.21 7.86 -2.60
N MET A 15 -21.09 7.20 -2.30
CA MET A 15 -20.37 7.38 -1.03
C MET A 15 -19.85 8.81 -0.88
N VAL A 16 -19.17 9.35 -1.87
CA VAL A 16 -18.66 10.73 -1.81
C VAL A 16 -19.79 11.75 -1.66
N ALA A 17 -20.88 11.57 -2.41
CA ALA A 17 -22.04 12.45 -2.31
C ALA A 17 -22.70 12.38 -0.94
N GLY A 18 -22.92 11.17 -0.39
CA GLY A 18 -23.53 10.97 0.93
C GLY A 18 -22.68 11.53 2.07
N VAL A 19 -21.39 11.29 2.04
CA VAL A 19 -20.43 11.83 3.02
C VAL A 19 -20.47 13.36 2.98
N ASN A 20 -20.38 13.98 1.81
CA ASN A 20 -20.35 15.42 1.69
C ASN A 20 -21.71 16.08 2.02
N ALA A 21 -22.83 15.41 1.76
CA ALA A 21 -24.13 15.86 2.22
C ALA A 21 -24.21 15.90 3.75
N ALA A 22 -23.75 14.85 4.42
CA ALA A 22 -23.70 14.79 5.88
C ALA A 22 -22.74 15.85 6.47
N LEU A 23 -21.55 16.01 5.92
CA LEU A 23 -20.59 17.03 6.37
C LEU A 23 -21.16 18.44 6.22
N LYS A 24 -21.88 18.72 5.13
CA LYS A 24 -22.55 20.01 4.91
C LYS A 24 -23.61 20.28 5.97
N ILE A 25 -24.43 19.28 6.31
CA ILE A 25 -25.45 19.41 7.37
C ILE A 25 -24.80 19.69 8.73
N LEU A 26 -23.64 19.05 8.98
CA LEU A 26 -22.88 19.24 10.22
C LEU A 26 -22.03 20.53 10.24
N GLY A 27 -22.07 21.35 9.20
CA GLY A 27 -21.27 22.58 9.09
C GLY A 27 -19.77 22.31 9.03
N ARG A 28 -19.36 21.15 8.50
CA ARG A 28 -17.96 20.71 8.37
C ARG A 28 -17.47 20.87 6.95
N GLU A 29 -16.14 20.98 6.80
CA GLU A 29 -15.48 21.02 5.49
C GLU A 29 -15.73 19.75 4.68
N PRO A 30 -15.91 19.87 3.36
CA PRO A 30 -16.16 18.73 2.50
C PRO A 30 -14.94 17.79 2.44
N MET A 31 -15.21 16.49 2.26
CA MET A 31 -14.22 15.51 1.89
C MET A 31 -13.91 15.63 0.41
N ILE A 32 -12.67 15.96 0.08
CA ILE A 32 -12.17 16.00 -1.29
C ILE A 32 -11.09 14.92 -1.42
N LEU A 33 -11.32 13.99 -2.32
CA LEU A 33 -10.34 12.97 -2.71
C LEU A 33 -9.69 13.41 -4.03
N ASP A 34 -8.40 13.61 -4.01
CA ASP A 34 -7.64 13.98 -5.21
C ASP A 34 -7.15 12.75 -6.00
N ARG A 35 -6.61 13.00 -7.18
CA ARG A 35 -6.09 11.96 -8.10
C ARG A 35 -4.90 11.19 -7.52
N ALA A 36 -4.11 11.82 -6.65
CA ALA A 36 -2.95 11.20 -6.02
C ALA A 36 -3.35 10.34 -4.81
N SER A 37 -4.49 10.61 -4.18
CA SER A 37 -4.95 9.89 -3.00
C SER A 37 -5.74 8.62 -3.31
N SER A 38 -6.51 8.62 -4.41
CA SER A 38 -7.40 7.49 -4.69
C SER A 38 -7.87 7.40 -6.15
N TYR A 39 -8.27 6.19 -6.57
CA TYR A 39 -9.00 5.98 -7.82
C TYR A 39 -10.38 6.66 -7.82
N ILE A 40 -11.00 6.82 -6.65
CA ILE A 40 -12.25 7.59 -6.50
C ILE A 40 -11.99 9.06 -6.84
N GLY A 41 -10.87 9.62 -6.39
CA GLY A 41 -10.44 10.96 -6.76
C GLY A 41 -10.22 11.11 -8.27
N THR A 42 -9.54 10.16 -8.90
CA THR A 42 -9.35 10.12 -10.35
C THR A 42 -10.70 10.06 -11.10
N LEU A 43 -11.62 9.20 -10.64
CA LEU A 43 -12.97 9.07 -11.21
C LEU A 43 -13.74 10.40 -11.17
N VAL A 44 -13.83 10.99 -9.99
CA VAL A 44 -14.59 12.22 -9.78
C VAL A 44 -13.98 13.37 -10.56
N ASP A 45 -12.67 13.51 -10.54
CA ASP A 45 -11.95 14.55 -11.29
C ASP A 45 -12.17 14.41 -12.81
N ASP A 46 -12.03 13.20 -13.36
CA ASP A 46 -12.28 12.97 -14.80
C ASP A 46 -13.72 13.31 -15.19
N LEU A 47 -14.72 12.92 -14.39
CA LEU A 47 -16.12 13.21 -14.68
C LEU A 47 -16.45 14.70 -14.62
N VAL A 48 -15.80 15.44 -13.73
CA VAL A 48 -16.04 16.89 -13.52
C VAL A 48 -15.29 17.72 -14.57
N THR A 49 -14.03 17.34 -14.88
CA THR A 49 -13.16 18.16 -15.73
C THR A 49 -13.23 17.80 -17.21
N LYS A 50 -13.34 16.51 -17.52
CA LYS A 50 -13.34 16.01 -18.91
C LYS A 50 -14.75 15.69 -19.41
N GLY A 51 -15.69 15.43 -18.50
CA GLY A 51 -16.99 14.89 -18.82
C GLY A 51 -16.90 13.46 -19.37
N CYS A 52 -18.02 12.97 -19.92
CA CYS A 52 -18.07 11.67 -20.60
C CYS A 52 -19.09 11.68 -21.72
N ALA A 53 -18.67 11.31 -22.91
CA ALA A 53 -19.57 11.05 -24.05
C ALA A 53 -20.07 9.59 -24.00
N ASP A 54 -19.21 8.68 -23.60
CA ASP A 54 -19.47 7.25 -23.41
C ASP A 54 -19.47 6.87 -21.93
N PRO A 55 -20.06 5.73 -21.52
CA PRO A 55 -20.04 5.27 -20.14
C PRO A 55 -18.60 5.15 -19.60
N TYR A 56 -18.33 5.87 -18.52
CA TYR A 56 -17.01 5.87 -17.88
C TYR A 56 -16.76 4.53 -17.17
N ARG A 57 -15.60 3.94 -17.43
CA ARG A 57 -15.10 2.77 -16.69
C ARG A 57 -13.74 3.13 -16.07
N MET A 58 -13.61 2.85 -14.76
CA MET A 58 -12.37 3.05 -14.05
C MET A 58 -11.38 1.96 -14.43
N MET A 59 -10.25 2.36 -14.98
CA MET A 59 -9.11 1.50 -15.30
C MET A 59 -7.84 2.11 -14.72
N THR A 60 -6.88 1.28 -14.33
CA THR A 60 -5.61 1.75 -13.77
C THR A 60 -4.85 2.70 -14.73
N SER A 61 -5.04 2.52 -16.05
CA SER A 61 -4.46 3.38 -17.07
C SER A 61 -4.95 4.83 -17.06
N ARG A 62 -6.07 5.11 -16.37
CA ARG A 62 -6.61 6.47 -16.24
C ARG A 62 -5.91 7.28 -15.15
N SER A 63 -5.15 6.63 -14.26
CA SER A 63 -4.43 7.31 -13.18
C SER A 63 -2.94 7.44 -13.49
N GLU A 64 -2.43 8.64 -13.36
CA GLU A 64 -1.01 8.96 -13.42
C GLU A 64 -0.26 8.34 -12.24
N TYR A 65 -0.95 8.15 -11.12
CA TYR A 65 -0.41 7.64 -9.85
C TYR A 65 -0.61 6.14 -9.66
N ARG A 66 -0.86 5.36 -10.72
CA ARG A 66 -1.19 3.93 -10.62
C ARG A 66 -0.16 3.07 -9.87
N LEU A 67 1.11 3.47 -9.85
CA LEU A 67 2.15 2.78 -9.08
C LEU A 67 2.07 3.06 -7.57
N VAL A 68 1.46 4.18 -7.18
CA VAL A 68 1.23 4.56 -5.78
C VAL A 68 -0.13 4.07 -5.29
N LEU A 69 -1.15 4.14 -6.14
CA LEU A 69 -2.53 3.77 -5.79
C LEU A 69 -2.73 2.26 -5.86
N ARG A 70 -2.11 1.53 -4.93
CA ARG A 70 -2.22 0.07 -4.84
C ARG A 70 -3.25 -0.34 -3.79
N GLN A 71 -3.75 -1.57 -3.91
CA GLN A 71 -4.69 -2.15 -2.95
C GLN A 71 -4.03 -2.35 -1.58
N ASP A 72 -2.78 -2.79 -1.57
CA ASP A 72 -2.02 -3.12 -0.36
C ASP A 72 -1.78 -1.92 0.57
N ASN A 73 -1.78 -0.70 0.04
CA ASN A 73 -1.56 0.53 0.81
C ASN A 73 -2.79 1.45 0.88
N ALA A 74 -3.96 0.98 0.47
CA ALA A 74 -5.18 1.79 0.45
C ALA A 74 -5.60 2.25 1.86
N ASP A 75 -5.40 1.41 2.86
CA ASP A 75 -5.66 1.74 4.26
C ASP A 75 -4.78 2.90 4.76
N GLN A 76 -3.50 2.90 4.40
CA GLN A 76 -2.56 3.97 4.78
C GLN A 76 -2.95 5.32 4.17
N ARG A 77 -3.49 5.33 2.96
CA ARG A 77 -3.89 6.55 2.24
C ARG A 77 -5.26 7.07 2.67
N LEU A 78 -6.23 6.19 2.91
CA LEU A 78 -7.64 6.57 3.05
C LEU A 78 -8.19 6.50 4.49
N THR A 79 -7.67 5.61 5.34
CA THR A 79 -8.14 5.51 6.74
C THR A 79 -7.95 6.82 7.52
N PRO A 80 -6.84 7.57 7.38
CA PRO A 80 -6.70 8.87 8.04
C PRO A 80 -7.79 9.88 7.61
N ILE A 81 -8.15 9.88 6.33
CA ILE A 81 -9.22 10.72 5.80
C ILE A 81 -10.56 10.29 6.41
N GLY A 82 -10.86 8.99 6.40
CA GLY A 82 -12.06 8.41 6.98
C GLY A 82 -12.19 8.68 8.48
N TYR A 83 -11.07 8.61 9.22
CA TYR A 83 -11.04 8.95 10.64
C TYR A 83 -11.33 10.43 10.88
N LYS A 84 -10.69 11.33 10.14
CA LYS A 84 -10.90 12.78 10.23
C LYS A 84 -12.36 13.18 10.03
N ILE A 85 -13.09 12.53 9.15
CA ILE A 85 -14.51 12.82 8.88
C ILE A 85 -15.49 12.04 9.77
N GLY A 86 -15.00 11.12 10.62
CA GLY A 86 -15.81 10.38 11.58
C GLY A 86 -16.38 9.05 11.06
N LEU A 87 -15.92 8.53 9.91
CA LEU A 87 -16.34 7.23 9.39
C LEU A 87 -15.56 6.05 9.98
N ILE A 88 -14.38 6.30 10.50
CA ILE A 88 -13.47 5.28 11.05
C ILE A 88 -13.38 5.46 12.57
N SER A 89 -13.51 4.36 13.31
CA SER A 89 -13.36 4.37 14.78
C SER A 89 -11.91 4.61 15.20
N GLN A 90 -11.72 5.08 16.43
CA GLN A 90 -10.39 5.24 17.05
C GLN A 90 -9.62 3.93 17.01
N GLU A 91 -10.25 2.82 17.40
CA GLU A 91 -9.62 1.50 17.41
C GLU A 91 -9.04 1.10 16.05
N ARG A 92 -9.79 1.32 14.96
CA ARG A 92 -9.32 1.04 13.59
C ARG A 92 -8.19 1.96 13.18
N TYR A 93 -8.24 3.21 13.59
CA TYR A 93 -7.17 4.17 13.32
C TYR A 93 -5.89 3.80 14.08
N ASP A 94 -6.00 3.43 15.37
CA ASP A 94 -4.86 3.01 16.19
C ASP A 94 -4.21 1.71 15.64
N ARG A 95 -5.03 0.76 15.18
CA ARG A 95 -4.53 -0.44 14.50
C ARG A 95 -3.69 -0.09 13.26
N LEU A 96 -4.17 0.88 12.45
CA LEU A 96 -3.39 1.35 11.31
C LEU A 96 -2.07 2.00 11.74
N GLN A 97 -2.09 2.86 12.76
CA GLN A 97 -0.88 3.53 13.25
C GLN A 97 0.14 2.51 13.75
N LYS A 98 -0.32 1.47 14.45
CA LYS A 98 0.54 0.35 14.87
C LYS A 98 1.14 -0.37 13.67
N LYS A 99 0.34 -0.73 12.66
CA LYS A 99 0.81 -1.38 11.42
C LYS A 99 1.90 -0.55 10.73
N ILE A 100 1.71 0.76 10.61
CA ILE A 100 2.69 1.68 10.00
C ILE A 100 3.98 1.69 10.81
N SER A 101 3.89 1.87 12.13
CA SER A 101 5.04 1.92 13.01
C SER A 101 5.85 0.62 13.00
N ASP A 102 5.17 -0.52 13.08
CA ASP A 102 5.80 -1.85 13.06
C ASP A 102 6.51 -2.09 11.72
N THR A 103 5.86 -1.70 10.60
CA THR A 103 6.44 -1.80 9.26
C THR A 103 7.71 -0.95 9.12
N GLU A 104 7.67 0.31 9.54
CA GLU A 104 8.82 1.22 9.49
C GLU A 104 9.98 0.72 10.34
N ASN A 105 9.68 0.22 11.55
CA ASN A 105 10.71 -0.28 12.47
C ASN A 105 11.38 -1.53 11.87
N GLU A 106 10.61 -2.43 11.30
CA GLU A 106 11.15 -3.63 10.67
C GLU A 106 11.97 -3.31 9.41
N ILE A 107 11.52 -2.38 8.56
CA ILE A 107 12.31 -1.91 7.42
C ILE A 107 13.65 -1.33 7.89
N LYS A 108 13.65 -0.53 8.96
CA LYS A 108 14.88 0.02 9.54
C LYS A 108 15.81 -1.08 10.06
N ARG A 109 15.24 -2.13 10.68
CA ARG A 109 16.00 -3.28 11.19
C ARG A 109 16.67 -4.07 10.05
N VAL A 110 15.91 -4.50 9.06
CA VAL A 110 16.44 -5.32 7.94
C VAL A 110 17.44 -4.56 7.07
N ARG A 111 17.36 -3.24 6.99
CA ARG A 111 18.37 -2.39 6.35
C ARG A 111 19.69 -2.31 7.10
N LYS A 112 19.66 -2.54 8.41
CA LYS A 112 20.87 -2.54 9.26
C LYS A 112 21.48 -3.92 9.40
N LEU A 113 20.66 -4.97 9.39
CA LEU A 113 21.08 -6.35 9.62
C LEU A 113 21.98 -6.84 8.49
N ASN A 114 23.20 -7.26 8.86
CA ASN A 114 24.13 -7.90 7.93
C ASN A 114 23.93 -9.41 7.97
N ILE A 115 23.82 -10.02 6.82
CA ILE A 115 23.81 -11.46 6.63
C ILE A 115 25.17 -11.87 6.05
N ALA A 116 25.87 -12.74 6.78
CA ALA A 116 27.14 -13.29 6.33
C ALA A 116 26.90 -14.46 5.34
N PRO A 117 27.77 -14.64 4.34
CA PRO A 117 27.70 -15.81 3.47
C PRO A 117 27.92 -17.09 4.28
N SER A 118 27.13 -18.11 3.98
CA SER A 118 27.29 -19.46 4.51
C SER A 118 26.97 -20.47 3.43
N GLU A 119 27.48 -21.69 3.56
CA GLU A 119 27.20 -22.77 2.62
C GLU A 119 25.69 -23.02 2.49
N LYS A 120 24.99 -23.04 3.63
CA LYS A 120 23.53 -23.22 3.69
C LYS A 120 22.78 -22.10 2.95
N LEU A 121 23.16 -20.85 3.19
CA LEU A 121 22.54 -19.68 2.52
C LEU A 121 22.83 -19.71 1.02
N ASN A 122 24.06 -19.96 0.63
CA ASN A 122 24.44 -19.97 -0.79
C ASN A 122 23.74 -21.09 -1.57
N LYS A 123 23.62 -22.27 -0.99
CA LYS A 123 22.81 -23.35 -1.58
C LYS A 123 21.34 -22.94 -1.73
N PHE A 124 20.75 -22.33 -0.70
CA PHE A 124 19.38 -21.81 -0.77
C PHE A 124 19.21 -20.77 -1.89
N LEU A 125 20.16 -19.84 -2.04
CA LEU A 125 20.12 -18.81 -3.08
C LEU A 125 20.22 -19.44 -4.49
N GLU A 126 21.08 -20.42 -4.68
CA GLU A 126 21.21 -21.18 -5.94
C GLU A 126 19.94 -21.94 -6.28
N ASP A 127 19.33 -22.62 -5.30
CA ASP A 127 18.06 -23.34 -5.45
C ASP A 127 16.91 -22.39 -5.84
N LYS A 128 16.97 -21.11 -5.42
CA LYS A 128 16.03 -20.06 -5.81
C LYS A 128 16.40 -19.35 -7.14
N GLY A 129 17.45 -19.77 -7.80
CA GLY A 129 17.89 -19.20 -9.09
C GLY A 129 18.45 -17.78 -8.96
N THR A 130 19.05 -17.45 -7.82
CA THR A 130 19.69 -16.15 -7.59
C THR A 130 21.17 -16.32 -7.22
N ALA A 131 21.98 -15.26 -7.38
CA ALA A 131 23.41 -15.32 -7.18
C ALA A 131 23.79 -15.57 -5.71
N SER A 132 24.77 -16.46 -5.51
CA SER A 132 25.40 -16.71 -4.22
C SER A 132 26.14 -15.47 -3.69
N LEU A 133 26.39 -15.42 -2.39
CA LEU A 133 27.12 -14.35 -1.74
C LEU A 133 28.59 -14.74 -1.55
N ASN A 134 29.48 -13.86 -1.98
CA ASN A 134 30.92 -13.95 -1.67
C ASN A 134 31.29 -13.12 -0.43
N THR A 135 30.52 -12.06 -0.17
CA THR A 135 30.68 -11.16 0.98
C THR A 135 29.34 -10.94 1.66
N GLY A 136 29.36 -10.48 2.92
CA GLY A 136 28.12 -10.13 3.63
C GLY A 136 27.35 -9.00 2.93
N CYS A 137 26.03 -9.06 3.01
CA CYS A 137 25.14 -8.04 2.49
C CYS A 137 24.04 -7.71 3.51
N LYS A 138 23.27 -6.65 3.26
CA LYS A 138 22.10 -6.33 4.09
C LYS A 138 20.96 -7.29 3.78
N LEU A 139 20.18 -7.65 4.82
CA LEU A 139 18.99 -8.49 4.62
C LEU A 139 18.01 -7.82 3.65
N ALA A 140 17.85 -6.51 3.70
CA ALA A 140 17.03 -5.75 2.76
C ALA A 140 17.47 -5.94 1.30
N ASP A 141 18.77 -6.10 1.02
CA ASP A 141 19.27 -6.33 -0.35
C ASP A 141 18.92 -7.73 -0.86
N LEU A 142 18.82 -8.72 0.01
CA LEU A 142 18.30 -10.04 -0.33
C LEU A 142 16.79 -9.99 -0.60
N ILE A 143 16.01 -9.31 0.26
CA ILE A 143 14.55 -9.15 0.08
C ILE A 143 14.25 -8.44 -1.26
N ARG A 144 15.09 -7.49 -1.69
CA ARG A 144 14.92 -6.75 -2.95
C ARG A 144 15.06 -7.62 -4.19
N ARG A 145 15.70 -8.81 -4.10
CA ARG A 145 15.84 -9.71 -5.22
C ARG A 145 14.47 -10.29 -5.63
N PRO A 146 14.12 -10.31 -6.93
CA PRO A 146 12.80 -10.78 -7.39
C PRO A 146 12.46 -12.21 -6.95
N GLN A 147 13.46 -13.08 -6.85
CA GLN A 147 13.31 -14.50 -6.51
C GLN A 147 13.10 -14.74 -5.02
N LEU A 148 13.37 -13.76 -4.18
CA LEU A 148 13.32 -13.88 -2.72
C LEU A 148 12.19 -13.05 -2.13
N GLY A 149 11.76 -13.44 -0.94
CA GLY A 149 10.77 -12.71 -0.15
C GLY A 149 11.18 -12.65 1.32
N TYR A 150 10.55 -11.76 2.06
CA TYR A 150 10.80 -11.58 3.49
C TYR A 150 10.59 -12.90 4.27
N GLU A 151 9.51 -13.63 3.97
CA GLU A 151 9.22 -14.91 4.63
C GLU A 151 10.23 -16.01 4.31
N MET A 152 10.73 -16.05 3.09
CA MET A 152 11.69 -17.08 2.65
C MET A 152 13.04 -16.97 3.37
N LEU A 153 13.37 -15.79 3.88
CA LEU A 153 14.63 -15.50 4.55
C LEU A 153 14.56 -15.67 6.08
N ALA A 154 13.42 -16.10 6.62
CA ALA A 154 13.20 -16.26 8.06
C ALA A 154 14.25 -17.14 8.75
N GLU A 155 14.67 -18.20 8.07
CA GLU A 155 15.66 -19.16 8.58
C GLU A 155 17.05 -18.54 8.79
N PHE A 156 17.34 -17.47 8.05
CA PHE A 156 18.64 -16.77 8.09
C PHE A 156 18.60 -15.50 8.94
N ASP A 157 17.45 -15.19 9.55
CA ASP A 157 17.21 -14.03 10.40
C ASP A 157 16.85 -14.47 11.82
N THR A 158 17.86 -14.79 12.62
CA THR A 158 17.69 -15.33 13.98
C THR A 158 17.11 -14.34 14.98
N GLU A 159 17.14 -13.05 14.66
CA GLU A 159 16.59 -11.95 15.48
C GLU A 159 15.25 -11.44 14.97
N ARG A 160 14.62 -12.20 14.08
CA ARG A 160 13.36 -11.82 13.46
C ARG A 160 12.25 -11.67 14.51
N PRO A 161 11.61 -10.49 14.58
CA PRO A 161 10.47 -10.28 15.48
C PRO A 161 9.23 -11.02 14.99
N GLU A 162 8.35 -11.35 15.92
CA GLU A 162 7.01 -11.82 15.60
C GLU A 162 6.15 -10.62 15.18
N LEU A 163 5.67 -10.62 13.94
CA LEU A 163 4.90 -9.54 13.34
C LEU A 163 3.64 -10.09 12.68
N ASP A 164 2.59 -9.27 12.67
CA ASP A 164 1.36 -9.57 11.94
C ASP A 164 1.65 -9.78 10.45
N PHE A 165 0.87 -10.66 9.81
CA PHE A 165 1.02 -10.96 8.37
C PHE A 165 1.00 -9.69 7.49
N GLU A 166 0.05 -8.77 7.76
CA GLU A 166 -0.08 -7.52 7.03
C GLU A 166 1.16 -6.62 7.13
N VAL A 167 1.88 -6.67 8.26
CA VAL A 167 3.14 -5.94 8.46
C VAL A 167 4.25 -6.57 7.63
N ARG A 168 4.38 -7.89 7.68
CA ARG A 168 5.41 -8.64 6.94
C ARG A 168 5.26 -8.46 5.42
N GLU A 169 4.03 -8.50 4.93
CA GLU A 169 3.71 -8.21 3.53
C GLU A 169 4.11 -6.79 3.14
N GLN A 170 3.79 -5.80 3.98
CA GLN A 170 4.16 -4.40 3.73
C GLN A 170 5.68 -4.17 3.76
N VAL A 171 6.41 -4.83 4.64
CA VAL A 171 7.88 -4.78 4.66
C VAL A 171 8.46 -5.25 3.33
N GLU A 172 8.01 -6.40 2.83
CA GLU A 172 8.47 -6.93 1.55
C GLU A 172 8.12 -5.98 0.39
N LEU A 173 6.86 -5.56 0.30
CA LEU A 173 6.37 -4.70 -0.77
C LEU A 173 7.10 -3.35 -0.80
N GLN A 174 7.26 -2.69 0.34
CA GLN A 174 7.94 -1.39 0.39
C GLN A 174 9.42 -1.49 0.02
N ILE A 175 10.12 -2.55 0.42
CA ILE A 175 11.52 -2.77 0.03
C ILE A 175 11.65 -3.04 -1.47
N LYS A 176 10.76 -3.84 -2.05
CA LYS A 176 10.78 -4.17 -3.48
C LYS A 176 10.38 -2.99 -4.38
N TYR A 177 9.44 -2.16 -3.93
CA TYR A 177 8.95 -1.01 -4.70
C TYR A 177 9.71 0.30 -4.45
N GLU A 178 10.72 0.30 -3.57
CA GLU A 178 11.49 1.51 -3.21
C GLU A 178 12.15 2.21 -4.42
N GLY A 179 12.42 1.47 -5.49
CA GLY A 179 13.06 2.00 -6.71
C GLY A 179 12.09 2.63 -7.72
N TYR A 180 10.78 2.61 -7.44
CA TYR A 180 9.73 3.18 -8.29
C TYR A 180 9.16 4.43 -7.65
#